data_e7cadd991b14c5699a094fd1cd543a7b
#
_entry.id   e7cadd991b14c5699a094fd1cd543a7b
#
_cell.length_a   1.000
_cell.length_b   1.000
_cell.length_c   1.000
_cell.angle_alpha   90.00
_cell.angle_beta   90.00
_cell.angle_gamma   90.00
#
_symmetry.space_group_name_H-M   'P 1'
#
loop_
_entity.id
_entity.type
_entity.pdbx_description
1 polymer ?
#
loop_
_entity_poly.entity_id
_entity_poly.type
_entity_poly.pdbx_seq_one_letter_code
_entity_poly.pdbx_strand_id
1 'polypeptide(L)'
;MQIYNESLIKKWESLELKAYKPTKNDVWTIGWGHTKGVSPGQVINEAQAEEFFDEDKAWVEQFMATKVKVPLSQNQYDAVASWVFNVGAKNASSSTLIRKLNAKDYEGAAHELPRWNKQKGKVLNGLTRRRAEEMEYFLRSSVLTSAPNATPDQVKNLKPIATSKEALGGLLTALVGSA
;
A
#
# COMPACT_ATOMS: atom_id res chain seq x y z
N MET A 1 3.79 7.49 -13.39
CA MET A 1 3.71 7.82 -11.96
C MET A 1 4.76 7.01 -11.23
N GLN A 2 5.27 7.52 -10.12
CA GLN A 2 6.23 6.87 -9.24
C GLN A 2 5.64 6.76 -7.83
N ILE A 3 6.23 5.93 -6.99
CA ILE A 3 5.87 5.85 -5.56
C ILE A 3 6.45 7.08 -4.86
N TYR A 4 5.59 7.93 -4.29
CA TYR A 4 5.98 9.11 -3.52
C TYR A 4 6.03 8.85 -2.02
N ASN A 5 5.06 8.09 -1.50
CA ASN A 5 5.00 7.80 -0.08
C ASN A 5 5.63 6.44 0.25
N GLU A 6 6.96 6.37 0.17
CA GLU A 6 7.72 5.17 0.53
C GLU A 6 7.51 4.75 2.00
N SER A 7 7.22 5.71 2.87
CA SER A 7 6.98 5.42 4.28
C SER A 7 5.76 4.51 4.48
N LEU A 8 4.79 4.54 3.54
CA LEU A 8 3.65 3.63 3.56
C LEU A 8 4.05 2.17 3.36
N ILE A 9 5.17 1.92 2.68
CA ILE A 9 5.74 0.58 2.49
C ILE A 9 6.71 0.26 3.65
N LYS A 10 7.73 1.10 3.85
CA LYS A 10 8.83 0.88 4.79
C LYS A 10 8.35 0.69 6.24
N LYS A 11 7.29 1.40 6.64
CA LYS A 11 6.68 1.26 7.96
C LYS A 11 6.21 -0.17 8.28
N TRP A 12 5.77 -0.90 7.25
CA TRP A 12 5.25 -2.26 7.41
C TRP A 12 6.28 -3.35 7.10
N GLU A 13 7.38 -2.97 6.50
CA GLU A 13 8.54 -3.84 6.27
C GLU A 13 9.62 -3.48 7.28
N SER A 14 9.99 -4.38 8.18
CA SER A 14 11.10 -4.15 9.11
C SER A 14 12.42 -4.03 8.34
N LEU A 15 13.26 -3.05 8.71
CA LEU A 15 14.62 -2.97 8.18
C LEU A 15 15.51 -4.03 8.84
N GLU A 16 16.00 -4.97 8.04
CA GLU A 16 16.90 -6.01 8.50
C GLU A 16 18.25 -5.91 7.76
N LEU A 17 19.29 -5.50 8.46
CA LEU A 17 20.62 -5.34 7.86
C LEU A 17 21.42 -6.65 7.77
N LYS A 18 20.92 -7.73 8.33
CA LYS A 18 21.47 -9.07 8.24
C LYS A 18 20.47 -10.03 7.61
N ALA A 19 20.92 -10.81 6.64
CA ALA A 19 20.07 -11.79 5.97
C ALA A 19 19.42 -12.76 6.96
N TYR A 20 18.10 -12.94 6.83
CA TYR A 20 17.30 -13.83 7.66
C TYR A 20 16.29 -14.62 6.82
N LYS A 21 15.64 -15.59 7.41
CA LYS A 21 14.49 -16.28 6.83
C LYS A 21 13.28 -16.04 7.71
N PRO A 22 12.18 -15.48 7.17
CA PRO A 22 10.93 -15.31 7.92
C PRO A 22 10.40 -16.62 8.51
N THR A 23 10.51 -17.70 7.73
CA THR A 23 10.31 -19.09 8.22
C THR A 23 11.40 -20.00 7.65
N LYS A 24 11.57 -21.19 8.22
CA LYS A 24 12.60 -22.18 7.80
C LYS A 24 12.58 -22.46 6.29
N ASN A 25 11.39 -22.40 5.67
CA ASN A 25 11.18 -22.74 4.25
C ASN A 25 11.15 -21.53 3.33
N ASP A 26 11.26 -20.30 3.87
CA ASP A 26 11.27 -19.09 3.07
C ASP A 26 12.65 -18.82 2.46
N VAL A 27 12.70 -17.97 1.47
CA VAL A 27 13.96 -17.50 0.86
C VAL A 27 14.69 -16.55 1.82
N TRP A 28 15.99 -16.41 1.63
CA TRP A 28 16.78 -15.43 2.36
C TRP A 28 16.33 -14.02 2.01
N THR A 29 16.15 -13.21 3.02
CA THR A 29 15.56 -11.86 2.95
C THR A 29 16.48 -10.88 3.66
N ILE A 30 16.61 -9.65 3.16
CA ILE A 30 17.42 -8.58 3.74
C ILE A 30 16.79 -7.20 3.43
N GLY A 31 17.23 -6.13 4.07
CA GLY A 31 16.70 -4.79 3.87
C GLY A 31 15.23 -4.70 4.24
N TRP A 32 14.42 -4.05 3.42
CA TRP A 32 12.96 -3.98 3.54
C TRP A 32 12.25 -5.09 2.76
N GLY A 33 12.68 -6.34 2.94
CA GLY A 33 12.03 -7.49 2.31
C GLY A 33 12.67 -7.93 0.99
N HIS A 34 13.83 -7.41 0.62
CA HIS A 34 14.57 -7.82 -0.58
C HIS A 34 14.99 -9.28 -0.52
N THR A 35 14.80 -10.02 -1.62
CA THR A 35 15.08 -11.45 -1.68
C THR A 35 16.00 -11.87 -2.82
N LYS A 36 16.12 -11.03 -3.86
CA LYS A 36 16.87 -11.36 -5.06
C LYS A 36 18.37 -11.37 -4.79
N GLY A 37 19.02 -12.51 -4.99
CA GLY A 37 20.47 -12.61 -4.83
C GLY A 37 20.96 -12.60 -3.37
N VAL A 38 20.04 -12.70 -2.38
CA VAL A 38 20.40 -12.70 -0.96
C VAL A 38 20.99 -14.05 -0.56
N SER A 39 22.16 -14.01 0.08
CA SER A 39 22.91 -15.19 0.54
C SER A 39 22.86 -15.33 2.07
N PRO A 40 23.03 -16.59 2.59
CA PRO A 40 23.15 -16.81 4.02
C PRO A 40 24.29 -15.99 4.62
N GLY A 41 24.03 -15.31 5.76
CA GLY A 41 25.04 -14.54 6.47
C GLY A 41 25.38 -13.18 5.85
N GLN A 42 24.75 -12.79 4.75
CA GLN A 42 24.97 -11.48 4.14
C GLN A 42 24.60 -10.36 5.13
N VAL A 43 25.43 -9.34 5.18
CA VAL A 43 25.22 -8.11 5.98
C VAL A 43 25.36 -6.91 5.04
N ILE A 44 24.48 -5.95 5.18
CA ILE A 44 24.46 -4.71 4.42
C ILE A 44 24.41 -3.52 5.37
N ASN A 45 24.67 -2.33 4.85
CA ASN A 45 24.39 -1.06 5.53
C ASN A 45 23.05 -0.45 5.05
N GLU A 46 22.63 0.65 5.66
CA GLU A 46 21.38 1.32 5.31
C GLU A 46 21.37 1.84 3.87
N ALA A 47 22.50 2.36 3.36
CA ALA A 47 22.59 2.83 1.98
C ALA A 47 22.35 1.68 0.98
N GLN A 48 22.93 0.50 1.24
CA GLN A 48 22.68 -0.69 0.42
C GLN A 48 21.24 -1.19 0.56
N ALA A 49 20.63 -1.05 1.73
CA ALA A 49 19.22 -1.37 1.89
C ALA A 49 18.32 -0.43 1.05
N GLU A 50 18.66 0.87 0.98
CA GLU A 50 17.97 1.82 0.09
C GLU A 50 18.12 1.43 -1.39
N GLU A 51 19.31 1.06 -1.84
CA GLU A 51 19.54 0.58 -3.21
C GLU A 51 18.66 -0.64 -3.54
N PHE A 52 18.58 -1.61 -2.63
CA PHE A 52 17.71 -2.78 -2.81
C PHE A 52 16.22 -2.40 -2.81
N PHE A 53 15.84 -1.45 -1.98
CA PHE A 53 14.46 -0.97 -1.97
C PHE A 53 14.10 -0.26 -3.28
N ASP A 54 15.02 0.51 -3.86
CA ASP A 54 14.84 1.13 -5.17
C ASP A 54 14.68 0.10 -6.29
N GLU A 55 15.45 -0.99 -6.26
CA GLU A 55 15.27 -2.12 -7.19
C GLU A 55 13.88 -2.75 -7.01
N ASP A 56 13.44 -2.95 -5.78
CA ASP A 56 12.13 -3.55 -5.49
C ASP A 56 10.99 -2.61 -5.87
N LYS A 57 11.13 -1.30 -5.68
CA LYS A 57 10.14 -0.31 -6.18
C LYS A 57 9.98 -0.39 -7.70
N ALA A 58 11.09 -0.54 -8.42
CA ALA A 58 11.06 -0.53 -9.88
C ALA A 58 10.13 -1.62 -10.46
N TRP A 59 10.14 -2.84 -9.91
CA TRP A 59 9.22 -3.88 -10.38
C TRP A 59 7.76 -3.58 -10.02
N VAL A 60 7.49 -2.94 -8.87
CA VAL A 60 6.13 -2.52 -8.50
C VAL A 60 5.63 -1.44 -9.46
N GLU A 61 6.44 -0.44 -9.75
CA GLU A 61 6.10 0.64 -10.68
C GLU A 61 5.85 0.09 -12.09
N GLN A 62 6.67 -0.86 -12.54
CA GLN A 62 6.45 -1.56 -13.82
C GLN A 62 5.14 -2.37 -13.81
N PHE A 63 4.84 -3.05 -12.71
CA PHE A 63 3.55 -3.74 -12.53
C PHE A 63 2.39 -2.74 -12.65
N MET A 64 2.45 -1.63 -11.93
CA MET A 64 1.42 -0.59 -11.96
C MET A 64 1.23 -0.04 -13.38
N ALA A 65 2.32 0.29 -14.08
CA ALA A 65 2.27 0.81 -15.44
C ALA A 65 1.66 -0.18 -16.45
N THR A 66 1.84 -1.48 -16.24
CA THR A 66 1.35 -2.51 -17.17
C THR A 66 -0.03 -3.05 -16.84
N LYS A 67 -0.42 -3.10 -15.57
CA LYS A 67 -1.65 -3.75 -15.10
C LYS A 67 -2.76 -2.79 -14.74
N VAL A 68 -2.45 -1.56 -14.34
CA VAL A 68 -3.46 -0.53 -14.06
C VAL A 68 -3.70 0.29 -15.31
N LYS A 69 -4.94 0.29 -15.78
CA LYS A 69 -5.36 0.86 -17.08
C LYS A 69 -6.13 2.17 -16.95
N VAL A 70 -6.26 2.66 -15.73
CA VAL A 70 -7.07 3.84 -15.40
C VAL A 70 -6.22 4.90 -14.71
N PRO A 71 -6.56 6.19 -14.84
CA PRO A 71 -5.85 7.23 -14.08
C PRO A 71 -6.09 7.05 -12.58
N LEU A 72 -5.04 7.26 -11.80
CA LEU A 72 -5.06 7.26 -10.34
C LEU A 72 -4.61 8.61 -9.81
N SER A 73 -5.16 9.03 -8.68
CA SER A 73 -4.50 10.06 -7.87
C SER A 73 -3.21 9.51 -7.26
N GLN A 74 -2.32 10.37 -6.77
CA GLN A 74 -1.08 9.92 -6.14
C GLN A 74 -1.36 9.04 -4.92
N ASN A 75 -2.35 9.41 -4.09
CA ASN A 75 -2.73 8.60 -2.93
C ASN A 75 -3.24 7.20 -3.33
N GLN A 76 -4.03 7.13 -4.38
CA GLN A 76 -4.50 5.85 -4.91
C GLN A 76 -3.35 5.00 -5.45
N TYR A 77 -2.43 5.65 -6.16
CA TYR A 77 -1.25 4.97 -6.70
C TYR A 77 -0.37 4.40 -5.58
N ASP A 78 0.00 5.21 -4.58
CA ASP A 78 0.85 4.79 -3.47
C ASP A 78 0.21 3.69 -2.63
N ALA A 79 -1.10 3.78 -2.36
CA ALA A 79 -1.83 2.75 -1.62
C ALA A 79 -1.83 1.40 -2.36
N VAL A 80 -2.13 1.42 -3.67
CA VAL A 80 -2.13 0.19 -4.48
C VAL A 80 -0.71 -0.35 -4.64
N ALA A 81 0.29 0.51 -4.83
CA ALA A 81 1.70 0.12 -4.92
C ALA A 81 2.18 -0.55 -3.62
N SER A 82 1.83 0.00 -2.44
CA SER A 82 2.13 -0.61 -1.14
C SER A 82 1.51 -2.00 -1.02
N TRP A 83 0.26 -2.14 -1.42
CA TRP A 83 -0.41 -3.43 -1.42
C TRP A 83 0.24 -4.41 -2.41
N VAL A 84 0.56 -3.99 -3.64
CA VAL A 84 1.26 -4.81 -4.65
C VAL A 84 2.61 -5.29 -4.12
N PHE A 85 3.39 -4.39 -3.51
CA PHE A 85 4.69 -4.71 -2.90
C PHE A 85 4.56 -5.87 -1.90
N ASN A 86 3.53 -5.86 -1.07
CA ASN A 86 3.31 -6.87 -0.03
C ASN A 86 2.78 -8.20 -0.58
N VAL A 87 1.80 -8.18 -1.50
CA VAL A 87 1.13 -9.41 -1.96
C VAL A 87 1.82 -10.07 -3.15
N GLY A 88 2.68 -9.34 -3.84
CA GLY A 88 3.43 -9.78 -5.02
C GLY A 88 2.63 -9.72 -6.33
N ALA A 89 3.35 -9.64 -7.44
CA ALA A 89 2.79 -9.45 -8.78
C ALA A 89 1.78 -10.54 -9.19
N LYS A 90 2.04 -11.80 -8.85
CA LYS A 90 1.17 -12.93 -9.18
C LYS A 90 -0.22 -12.78 -8.54
N ASN A 91 -0.26 -12.54 -7.24
CA ASN A 91 -1.51 -12.39 -6.52
C ASN A 91 -2.25 -11.10 -6.94
N ALA A 92 -1.51 -10.00 -7.09
CA ALA A 92 -2.08 -8.73 -7.49
C ALA A 92 -2.74 -8.81 -8.87
N SER A 93 -2.08 -9.40 -9.87
CA SER A 93 -2.56 -9.43 -11.25
C SER A 93 -3.90 -10.16 -11.43
N SER A 94 -4.19 -11.16 -10.61
CA SER A 94 -5.43 -11.94 -10.65
C SER A 94 -6.50 -11.43 -9.67
N SER A 95 -6.25 -10.32 -8.97
CA SER A 95 -7.10 -9.85 -7.90
C SER A 95 -8.40 -9.18 -8.38
N THR A 96 -9.42 -9.27 -7.56
CA THR A 96 -10.66 -8.48 -7.73
C THR A 96 -10.38 -6.98 -7.59
N LEU A 97 -9.40 -6.59 -6.77
CA LEU A 97 -9.00 -5.20 -6.60
C LEU A 97 -8.56 -4.59 -7.95
N ILE A 98 -7.59 -5.18 -8.64
CA ILE A 98 -7.13 -4.67 -9.94
C ILE A 98 -8.26 -4.71 -10.99
N ARG A 99 -9.10 -5.72 -10.98
CA ARG A 99 -10.25 -5.81 -11.90
C ARG A 99 -11.25 -4.67 -11.68
N LYS A 100 -11.63 -4.38 -10.41
CA LYS A 100 -12.52 -3.26 -10.05
C LYS A 100 -11.88 -1.92 -10.40
N LEU A 101 -10.60 -1.75 -10.07
CA LEU A 101 -9.86 -0.54 -10.39
C LEU A 101 -9.90 -0.25 -11.90
N ASN A 102 -9.63 -1.25 -12.74
CA ASN A 102 -9.66 -1.11 -14.19
C ASN A 102 -11.07 -0.92 -14.77
N ALA A 103 -12.11 -1.27 -14.01
CA ALA A 103 -13.50 -0.94 -14.32
C ALA A 103 -13.90 0.49 -13.83
N LYS A 104 -12.95 1.27 -13.29
CA LYS A 104 -13.17 2.58 -12.67
C LYS A 104 -14.04 2.54 -11.40
N ASP A 105 -14.22 1.37 -10.81
CA ASP A 105 -14.85 1.18 -9.51
C ASP A 105 -13.80 1.41 -8.41
N TYR A 106 -13.42 2.68 -8.20
CA TYR A 106 -12.38 3.05 -7.25
C TYR A 106 -12.77 2.75 -5.80
N GLU A 107 -14.02 3.03 -5.45
CA GLU A 107 -14.54 2.75 -4.11
C GLU A 107 -14.58 1.25 -3.84
N GLY A 108 -15.13 0.48 -4.78
CA GLY A 108 -15.14 -0.96 -4.69
C GLY A 108 -13.74 -1.58 -4.66
N ALA A 109 -12.77 -0.98 -5.36
CA ALA A 109 -11.35 -1.41 -5.29
C ALA A 109 -10.76 -1.15 -3.90
N ALA A 110 -11.02 0.03 -3.29
CA ALA A 110 -10.58 0.33 -1.93
C ALA A 110 -11.12 -0.68 -0.91
N HIS A 111 -12.39 -1.06 -1.02
CA HIS A 111 -13.03 -2.05 -0.15
C HIS A 111 -12.55 -3.50 -0.36
N GLU A 112 -11.77 -3.78 -1.39
CA GLU A 112 -11.09 -5.08 -1.53
C GLU A 112 -9.82 -5.18 -0.69
N LEU A 113 -9.18 -4.07 -0.32
CA LEU A 113 -7.94 -4.08 0.46
C LEU A 113 -8.06 -4.86 1.78
N PRO A 114 -9.08 -4.66 2.64
CA PRO A 114 -9.21 -5.38 3.90
C PRO A 114 -9.28 -6.91 3.77
N ARG A 115 -9.65 -7.43 2.60
CA ARG A 115 -9.74 -8.88 2.35
C ARG A 115 -8.36 -9.54 2.28
N TRP A 116 -7.28 -8.76 2.11
CA TRP A 116 -5.89 -9.23 2.02
C TRP A 116 -5.17 -9.23 3.38
N ASN A 117 -5.86 -9.66 4.42
CA ASN A 117 -5.37 -9.69 5.79
C ASN A 117 -4.99 -11.10 6.29
N LYS A 118 -4.91 -12.08 5.38
CA LYS A 118 -4.64 -13.48 5.74
C LYS A 118 -3.29 -13.95 5.21
N GLN A 119 -2.61 -14.79 6.00
CA GLN A 119 -1.45 -15.57 5.60
C GLN A 119 -1.68 -17.02 5.98
N LYS A 120 -1.50 -17.94 5.02
CA LYS A 120 -1.77 -19.38 5.22
C LYS A 120 -3.17 -19.65 5.83
N GLY A 121 -4.17 -18.89 5.39
CA GLY A 121 -5.57 -18.98 5.84
C GLY A 121 -5.88 -18.31 7.19
N LYS A 122 -4.88 -17.83 7.94
CA LYS A 122 -5.06 -17.17 9.25
C LYS A 122 -5.05 -15.66 9.10
N VAL A 123 -6.00 -14.98 9.74
CA VAL A 123 -6.02 -13.52 9.85
C VAL A 123 -4.86 -13.07 10.74
N LEU A 124 -4.09 -12.08 10.26
CA LEU A 124 -3.00 -11.47 11.00
C LEU A 124 -3.34 -10.00 11.32
N ASN A 125 -3.24 -9.64 12.59
CA ASN A 125 -3.53 -8.28 13.06
C ASN A 125 -2.64 -7.22 12.38
N GLY A 126 -1.37 -7.53 12.08
CA GLY A 126 -0.48 -6.65 11.34
C GLY A 126 -1.00 -6.36 9.93
N LEU A 127 -1.41 -7.41 9.20
CA LEU A 127 -1.99 -7.25 7.87
C LEU A 127 -3.33 -6.51 7.91
N THR A 128 -4.16 -6.76 8.92
CA THR A 128 -5.43 -6.04 9.08
C THR A 128 -5.19 -4.54 9.24
N ARG A 129 -4.24 -4.13 10.08
CA ARG A 129 -3.87 -2.72 10.27
C ARG A 129 -3.27 -2.11 9.00
N ARG A 130 -2.37 -2.83 8.34
CA ARG A 130 -1.77 -2.39 7.07
C ARG A 130 -2.83 -2.12 6.00
N ARG A 131 -3.75 -3.04 5.80
CA ARG A 131 -4.86 -2.90 4.83
C ARG A 131 -5.80 -1.75 5.16
N ALA A 132 -6.08 -1.54 6.44
CA ALA A 132 -6.90 -0.40 6.87
C ALA A 132 -6.21 0.94 6.56
N GLU A 133 -4.92 1.07 6.82
CA GLU A 133 -4.15 2.27 6.50
C GLU A 133 -4.05 2.51 4.99
N GLU A 134 -3.78 1.47 4.19
CA GLU A 134 -3.76 1.57 2.74
C GLU A 134 -5.12 1.98 2.17
N MET A 135 -6.22 1.43 2.70
CA MET A 135 -7.58 1.83 2.30
C MET A 135 -7.87 3.29 2.67
N GLU A 136 -7.54 3.70 3.89
CA GLU A 136 -7.70 5.08 4.32
C GLU A 136 -6.91 6.03 3.42
N TYR A 137 -5.64 5.69 3.12
CA TYR A 137 -4.78 6.51 2.26
C TYR A 137 -5.32 6.58 0.83
N PHE A 138 -5.81 5.49 0.28
CA PHE A 138 -6.46 5.43 -1.03
C PHE A 138 -7.69 6.35 -1.12
N LEU A 139 -8.52 6.34 -0.07
CA LEU A 139 -9.77 7.10 -0.01
C LEU A 139 -9.55 8.59 0.35
N ARG A 140 -8.36 8.98 0.79
CA ARG A 140 -8.06 10.40 0.99
C ARG A 140 -8.29 11.13 -0.30
N SER A 141 -9.38 11.88 -0.33
CA SER A 141 -9.74 12.71 -1.49
C SER A 141 -8.54 13.60 -1.81
N SER A 142 -8.10 13.59 -3.06
CA SER A 142 -7.18 14.59 -3.59
C SER A 142 -7.98 15.89 -3.76
N VAL A 143 -8.37 16.50 -2.66
CA VAL A 143 -9.09 17.79 -2.63
C VAL A 143 -8.29 18.89 -3.33
N LEU A 144 -7.03 18.63 -3.69
CA LEU A 144 -6.13 19.59 -4.30
C LEU A 144 -6.00 19.47 -5.84
N THR A 145 -6.65 18.51 -6.51
CA THR A 145 -6.47 18.34 -7.97
C THR A 145 -7.73 18.53 -8.81
N SER A 146 -8.87 18.85 -8.23
CA SER A 146 -10.09 19.13 -9.00
C SER A 146 -10.32 20.62 -9.31
N ALA A 147 -9.36 21.51 -8.99
CA ALA A 147 -9.43 22.93 -9.37
C ALA A 147 -8.17 23.30 -10.16
N PRO A 148 -8.20 23.22 -11.51
CA PRO A 148 -7.07 23.60 -12.34
C PRO A 148 -6.70 25.10 -12.26
N ASN A 149 -7.41 25.93 -11.47
CA ASN A 149 -7.19 27.37 -11.36
C ASN A 149 -7.45 27.96 -9.96
N ALA A 150 -7.22 27.21 -8.88
CA ALA A 150 -7.33 27.80 -7.54
C ALA A 150 -6.13 28.72 -7.28
N THR A 151 -6.39 30.01 -7.11
CA THR A 151 -5.36 30.97 -6.71
C THR A 151 -4.95 30.75 -5.24
N PRO A 152 -3.71 31.15 -4.84
CA PRO A 152 -3.22 30.97 -3.47
C PRO A 152 -4.12 31.56 -2.36
N ASP A 153 -4.93 32.56 -2.67
CA ASP A 153 -5.86 33.19 -1.73
C ASP A 153 -7.16 32.38 -1.49
N GLN A 154 -7.54 31.51 -2.42
CA GLN A 154 -8.70 30.63 -2.25
C GLN A 154 -8.41 29.45 -1.32
N VAL A 155 -7.14 29.06 -1.20
CA VAL A 155 -6.69 27.96 -0.32
C VAL A 155 -6.75 28.38 1.16
N LYS A 156 -6.56 29.66 1.48
CA LYS A 156 -6.57 30.18 2.87
C LYS A 156 -7.96 30.17 3.52
N ASN A 157 -9.03 30.06 2.76
CA ASN A 157 -10.40 30.15 3.27
C ASN A 157 -11.10 28.77 3.38
N LEU A 158 -10.40 27.67 3.10
CA LEU A 158 -10.96 26.34 3.32
C LEU A 158 -10.90 26.01 4.81
N LYS A 159 -12.07 26.03 5.47
CA LYS A 159 -12.21 25.52 6.83
C LYS A 159 -11.75 24.06 6.84
N PRO A 160 -10.96 23.61 7.85
CA PRO A 160 -10.64 22.21 8.00
C PRO A 160 -11.96 21.44 8.07
N ILE A 161 -12.12 20.43 7.24
CA ILE A 161 -13.21 19.48 7.39
C ILE A 161 -12.96 18.82 8.76
N ALA A 162 -13.89 19.06 9.69
CA ALA A 162 -13.83 18.46 11.00
C ALA A 162 -13.75 16.93 10.80
N THR A 163 -12.62 16.34 11.14
CA THR A 163 -12.49 14.90 11.35
C THR A 163 -13.29 14.58 12.61
N SER A 164 -14.61 14.42 12.46
CA SER A 164 -15.44 14.02 13.58
C SER A 164 -15.08 12.56 13.89
N LYS A 165 -14.63 12.33 15.12
CA LYS A 165 -14.45 11.00 15.70
C LYS A 165 -15.70 10.11 15.54
N GLU A 166 -16.85 10.71 15.30
CA GLU A 166 -18.14 10.06 15.13
C GLU A 166 -18.30 9.35 13.77
N ALA A 167 -17.65 9.85 12.69
CA ALA A 167 -17.71 9.19 11.40
C ALA A 167 -16.89 7.88 11.34
N LEU A 168 -15.84 7.78 12.16
CA LEU A 168 -15.05 6.53 12.31
C LEU A 168 -15.71 5.51 13.22
N GLY A 169 -16.50 5.96 14.20
CA GLY A 169 -17.22 5.08 15.14
C GLY A 169 -18.36 4.31 14.47
N GLY A 170 -19.04 4.92 13.50
CA GLY A 170 -20.17 4.30 12.79
C GLY A 170 -19.77 3.17 11.84
N LEU A 171 -18.56 3.21 11.26
CA LEU A 171 -18.08 2.15 10.35
C LEU A 171 -17.55 0.93 11.09
N LEU A 172 -17.08 1.08 12.32
CA LEU A 172 -16.58 -0.04 13.13
C LEU A 172 -17.70 -0.88 13.76
N THR A 173 -18.87 -0.28 14.00
CA THR A 173 -20.03 -1.00 14.58
C THR A 173 -20.83 -1.79 13.55
N ALA A 174 -20.79 -1.44 12.27
CA ALA A 174 -21.48 -2.20 11.23
C ALA A 174 -20.79 -3.52 10.82
N LEU A 175 -19.54 -3.75 11.25
CA LEU A 175 -18.78 -4.97 10.94
C LEU A 175 -18.80 -6.03 12.06
N VAL A 176 -19.45 -5.77 13.19
CA VAL A 176 -19.52 -6.69 14.34
C VAL A 176 -20.89 -7.36 14.51
N GLY A 177 -21.86 -6.99 13.72
CA GLY A 177 -23.23 -7.47 13.84
C GLY A 177 -23.73 -8.27 12.63
N SER A 178 -23.20 -9.47 12.39
CA SER A 178 -23.92 -10.59 11.75
C SER A 178 -23.12 -11.87 11.99
N ALA A 179 -23.71 -12.73 12.77
CA ALA A 179 -23.27 -14.07 13.14
C ALA A 179 -22.88 -14.96 11.96
#